data_96c8a9036f451da855380071bab8f26a
#
_entry.id   96c8a9036f451da855380071bab8f26a
#
_cell.length_a   1.000
_cell.length_b   1.000
_cell.length_c   1.000
_cell.angle_alpha   90.00
_cell.angle_beta   90.00
_cell.angle_gamma   90.00
#
_symmetry.space_group_name_H-M   'P 1'
#
loop_
_entity.id
_entity.type
_entity.pdbx_description
1 polymer ?
#
loop_
_entity_poly.entity_id
_entity_poly.type
_entity_poly.pdbx_seq_one_letter_code
_entity_poly.pdbx_strand_id
1 'polypeptide(L)'
;PFTGKPTYQILTKRAGIFLGIIKVELFPNIAPLHVRNFDSLVNTHFYDTTAFHRVIPGFMIQGGDPNSRHGPVATWGFGSPGQPTVKAEFSAAKHLRGILSAARQGGNINSATSQFFICVANYPSLDGQYSIYGKVTAGMNFVDTIVSSPRDMTTNNPFQKIEMFVTRIGSNDTIPNAPLLLSPTTGTTGIDTLPSVSLKWKSVSDAIIYHLDVSTDSLFSTTIKSIDLGSLSYNLTGLTGQTKYYWRVRTNNGGHFSNYTPVWTFQTVSILDTKLPTLERERVDVTPFPNPSSGNFTFNGLTKGSVISVFDVTGKLVVSSLIKDSITNIDLKDKAKGVYPYRVLLNNKEIKQGKLIIR
;
A
#
# COMPACT_ATOMS: atom_id res chain seq x y z
N PRO A 1 12.93 25.32 -5.83
CA PRO A 1 12.22 24.35 -4.99
C PRO A 1 10.84 24.93 -4.65
N PHE A 2 9.82 24.08 -4.59
CA PHE A 2 8.50 24.48 -4.13
C PHE A 2 8.51 24.55 -2.60
N THR A 3 7.87 25.58 -2.06
CA THR A 3 7.50 25.65 -0.65
C THR A 3 6.04 25.18 -0.56
N GLY A 4 5.80 23.96 -0.06
CA GLY A 4 4.47 23.37 0.00
C GLY A 4 3.96 22.81 -1.33
N LYS A 5 2.65 22.57 -1.40
CA LYS A 5 1.94 21.97 -2.55
C LYS A 5 1.48 23.07 -3.51
N PRO A 6 2.06 23.22 -4.70
CA PRO A 6 1.55 24.19 -5.66
C PRO A 6 0.14 23.80 -6.10
N THR A 7 -0.74 24.79 -6.21
CA THR A 7 -2.16 24.62 -6.51
C THR A 7 -2.52 25.23 -7.85
N TYR A 8 -3.37 24.54 -8.60
CA TYR A 8 -3.78 24.94 -9.94
C TYR A 8 -5.30 24.84 -10.09
N GLN A 9 -5.83 25.61 -11.02
CA GLN A 9 -7.17 25.41 -11.54
C GLN A 9 -7.08 24.97 -13.00
N ILE A 10 -7.95 24.04 -13.37
CA ILE A 10 -8.19 23.55 -14.73
C ILE A 10 -9.59 24.00 -15.10
N LEU A 11 -9.69 25.10 -15.84
CA LEU A 11 -10.94 25.55 -16.43
C LEU A 11 -11.24 24.64 -17.62
N THR A 12 -12.46 24.11 -17.70
CA THR A 12 -12.87 23.19 -18.76
C THR A 12 -14.02 23.76 -19.58
N LYS A 13 -13.96 23.54 -20.90
CA LYS A 13 -15.03 23.90 -21.86
C LYS A 13 -15.37 22.68 -22.70
N ARG A 14 -16.64 22.50 -23.02
CA ARG A 14 -17.10 21.49 -23.97
C ARG A 14 -17.69 22.22 -25.19
N ALA A 15 -17.14 21.97 -26.37
CA ALA A 15 -17.53 22.67 -27.61
C ALA A 15 -17.56 24.22 -27.42
N GLY A 16 -16.54 24.77 -26.72
CA GLY A 16 -16.41 26.20 -26.41
C GLY A 16 -17.25 26.71 -25.22
N ILE A 17 -18.21 25.93 -24.71
CA ILE A 17 -19.08 26.32 -23.60
C ILE A 17 -18.43 25.95 -22.27
N PHE A 18 -18.41 26.85 -21.31
CA PHE A 18 -17.90 26.63 -19.98
C PHE A 18 -18.59 25.43 -19.30
N LEU A 19 -17.79 24.47 -18.83
CA LEU A 19 -18.28 23.27 -18.16
C LEU A 19 -18.05 23.34 -16.66
N GLY A 20 -16.88 23.80 -16.22
CA GLY A 20 -16.52 23.91 -14.81
C GLY A 20 -15.04 24.09 -14.55
N ILE A 21 -14.71 24.17 -13.26
CA ILE A 21 -13.33 24.33 -12.78
C ILE A 21 -12.98 23.13 -11.89
N ILE A 22 -11.89 22.45 -12.21
CA ILE A 22 -11.26 21.42 -11.38
C ILE A 22 -10.06 22.05 -10.70
N LYS A 23 -9.98 21.99 -9.35
CA LYS A 23 -8.81 22.44 -8.61
C LYS A 23 -7.95 21.25 -8.21
N VAL A 24 -6.64 21.38 -8.38
CA VAL A 24 -5.67 20.34 -8.07
C VAL A 24 -4.53 20.92 -7.23
N GLU A 25 -3.97 20.09 -6.35
CA GLU A 25 -2.70 20.35 -5.69
C GLU A 25 -1.69 19.28 -6.10
N LEU A 26 -0.42 19.67 -6.25
CA LEU A 26 0.64 18.75 -6.66
C LEU A 26 1.56 18.42 -5.49
N PHE A 27 2.29 17.31 -5.62
CA PHE A 27 3.06 16.67 -4.55
C PHE A 27 4.58 16.73 -4.81
N PRO A 28 5.26 17.88 -4.58
CA PRO A 28 6.69 18.02 -4.86
C PRO A 28 7.59 17.11 -4.01
N ASN A 29 7.12 16.63 -2.84
CA ASN A 29 7.86 15.66 -2.02
C ASN A 29 7.65 14.20 -2.44
N ILE A 30 6.75 13.94 -3.38
CA ILE A 30 6.46 12.60 -3.91
C ILE A 30 7.06 12.42 -5.30
N ALA A 31 6.84 13.40 -6.19
CA ALA A 31 7.28 13.35 -7.58
C ALA A 31 7.79 14.72 -8.06
N PRO A 32 8.94 15.18 -7.56
CA PRO A 32 9.47 16.52 -7.83
C PRO A 32 9.74 16.79 -9.31
N LEU A 33 10.10 15.79 -10.11
CA LEU A 33 10.33 15.97 -11.55
C LEU A 33 9.02 16.21 -12.29
N HIS A 34 7.98 15.43 -12.01
CA HIS A 34 6.66 15.59 -12.61
C HIS A 34 6.02 16.91 -12.22
N VAL A 35 6.15 17.33 -10.94
CA VAL A 35 5.61 18.63 -10.49
C VAL A 35 6.31 19.77 -11.21
N ARG A 36 7.65 19.75 -11.34
CA ARG A 36 8.39 20.77 -12.09
C ARG A 36 8.02 20.81 -13.57
N ASN A 37 7.87 19.64 -14.18
CA ASN A 37 7.45 19.53 -15.58
C ASN A 37 6.06 20.13 -15.78
N PHE A 38 5.10 19.75 -14.94
CA PHE A 38 3.73 20.27 -15.01
C PHE A 38 3.71 21.81 -14.82
N ASP A 39 4.39 22.32 -13.79
CA ASP A 39 4.50 23.76 -13.53
C ASP A 39 5.12 24.52 -14.70
N SER A 40 6.18 24.00 -15.30
CA SER A 40 6.82 24.57 -16.48
C SER A 40 5.86 24.64 -17.67
N LEU A 41 5.12 23.55 -17.93
CA LEU A 41 4.13 23.50 -19.01
C LEU A 41 2.96 24.46 -18.77
N VAL A 42 2.53 24.64 -17.52
CA VAL A 42 1.51 25.64 -17.17
C VAL A 42 2.03 27.06 -17.40
N ASN A 43 3.25 27.36 -16.96
CA ASN A 43 3.83 28.70 -17.12
C ASN A 43 4.08 29.09 -18.59
N THR A 44 4.21 28.10 -19.49
CA THR A 44 4.32 28.33 -20.94
C THR A 44 2.98 28.23 -21.68
N HIS A 45 1.86 28.18 -20.96
CA HIS A 45 0.51 28.01 -21.54
C HIS A 45 0.37 26.77 -22.42
N PHE A 46 1.21 25.76 -22.19
CA PHE A 46 1.24 24.54 -22.99
C PHE A 46 -0.10 23.80 -22.99
N TYR A 47 -0.82 23.81 -21.87
CA TYR A 47 -2.09 23.09 -21.74
C TYR A 47 -3.28 23.82 -22.36
N ASP A 48 -3.15 25.11 -22.67
CA ASP A 48 -4.25 25.91 -23.18
C ASP A 48 -4.78 25.33 -24.49
N THR A 49 -6.09 25.12 -24.53
CA THR A 49 -6.83 24.47 -25.62
C THR A 49 -6.52 23.00 -25.91
N THR A 50 -5.59 22.36 -25.15
CA THR A 50 -5.50 20.90 -25.18
C THR A 50 -6.77 20.27 -24.62
N ALA A 51 -7.00 18.99 -24.89
CA ALA A 51 -8.25 18.33 -24.52
C ALA A 51 -8.05 17.19 -23.50
N PHE A 52 -9.12 16.92 -22.75
CA PHE A 52 -9.34 15.58 -22.19
C PHE A 52 -9.75 14.66 -23.35
N HIS A 53 -8.75 14.03 -23.94
CA HIS A 53 -8.91 13.29 -25.20
C HIS A 53 -9.28 11.83 -25.01
N ARG A 54 -9.22 11.30 -23.79
CA ARG A 54 -9.59 9.91 -23.48
C ARG A 54 -10.35 9.87 -22.16
N VAL A 55 -11.57 9.35 -22.20
CA VAL A 55 -12.45 9.27 -21.03
C VAL A 55 -13.00 7.85 -20.90
N ILE A 56 -12.77 7.21 -19.76
CA ILE A 56 -13.21 5.82 -19.49
C ILE A 56 -13.97 5.80 -18.17
N PRO A 57 -15.30 5.64 -18.18
CA PRO A 57 -16.10 5.50 -16.97
C PRO A 57 -15.59 4.38 -16.07
N GLY A 58 -15.59 4.64 -14.75
CA GLY A 58 -15.06 3.72 -13.76
C GLY A 58 -13.54 3.66 -13.69
N PHE A 59 -12.82 4.38 -14.57
CA PHE A 59 -11.37 4.39 -14.59
C PHE A 59 -10.78 5.80 -14.44
N MET A 60 -10.74 6.60 -15.53
CA MET A 60 -10.05 7.90 -15.52
C MET A 60 -10.50 8.83 -16.65
N ILE A 61 -10.11 10.10 -16.53
CA ILE A 61 -10.02 11.05 -17.65
C ILE A 61 -8.57 11.37 -17.92
N GLN A 62 -8.12 11.34 -19.19
CA GLN A 62 -6.74 11.60 -19.61
C GLN A 62 -6.71 12.78 -20.57
N GLY A 63 -5.73 13.67 -20.36
CA GLY A 63 -5.57 14.87 -21.17
C GLY A 63 -4.11 15.34 -21.28
N GLY A 64 -3.92 16.54 -21.82
CA GLY A 64 -2.61 17.21 -21.93
C GLY A 64 -1.77 16.79 -23.13
N ASP A 65 -2.36 16.14 -24.14
CA ASP A 65 -1.69 15.86 -25.41
C ASP A 65 -1.67 17.12 -26.30
N PRO A 66 -0.49 17.58 -26.77
CA PRO A 66 -0.39 18.73 -27.66
C PRO A 66 -1.15 18.56 -29.00
N ASN A 67 -1.25 17.34 -29.52
CA ASN A 67 -1.99 17.05 -30.75
C ASN A 67 -3.49 17.36 -30.58
N SER A 68 -4.02 17.31 -29.37
CA SER A 68 -5.42 17.61 -29.10
C SER A 68 -5.76 19.12 -29.15
N ARG A 69 -4.75 19.98 -29.32
CA ARG A 69 -4.96 21.44 -29.46
C ARG A 69 -5.60 21.78 -30.81
N HIS A 70 -4.98 21.38 -31.90
CA HIS A 70 -5.41 21.68 -33.26
C HIS A 70 -5.30 20.50 -34.23
N GLY A 71 -4.69 19.39 -33.81
CA GLY A 71 -4.51 18.21 -34.66
C GLY A 71 -5.81 17.42 -34.85
N PRO A 72 -5.86 16.58 -35.88
CA PRO A 72 -7.00 15.70 -36.13
C PRO A 72 -7.16 14.71 -34.95
N VAL A 73 -8.41 14.35 -34.64
CA VAL A 73 -8.75 13.46 -33.51
C VAL A 73 -8.01 12.13 -33.57
N ALA A 74 -7.73 11.63 -34.75
CA ALA A 74 -6.98 10.38 -34.95
C ALA A 74 -5.52 10.42 -34.41
N THR A 75 -4.97 11.61 -34.14
CA THR A 75 -3.62 11.79 -33.60
C THR A 75 -3.61 12.05 -32.09
N TRP A 76 -4.78 12.18 -31.47
CA TRP A 76 -4.87 12.47 -30.04
C TRP A 76 -4.39 11.29 -29.21
N GLY A 77 -3.62 11.59 -28.18
CA GLY A 77 -3.03 10.60 -27.27
C GLY A 77 -1.62 10.12 -27.66
N PHE A 78 -1.17 10.38 -28.90
CA PHE A 78 0.15 9.91 -29.35
C PHE A 78 1.32 10.80 -28.90
N GLY A 79 1.05 12.03 -28.45
CA GLY A 79 2.08 13.01 -28.11
C GLY A 79 2.75 13.59 -29.37
N SER A 80 3.72 14.47 -29.18
CA SER A 80 4.51 15.03 -30.27
C SER A 80 5.95 14.51 -30.21
N PRO A 81 6.57 14.21 -31.36
CA PRO A 81 7.99 13.85 -31.42
C PRO A 81 8.88 14.93 -30.76
N GLY A 82 9.91 14.50 -30.04
CA GLY A 82 10.88 15.42 -29.43
C GLY A 82 10.41 16.07 -28.12
N GLN A 83 9.24 15.77 -27.58
CA GLN A 83 8.88 16.22 -26.24
C GLN A 83 9.84 15.65 -25.20
N PRO A 84 10.39 16.48 -24.28
CA PRO A 84 11.21 15.98 -23.19
C PRO A 84 10.43 14.98 -22.32
N THR A 85 11.05 13.86 -22.02
CA THR A 85 10.48 12.83 -21.14
C THR A 85 10.83 13.08 -19.69
N VAL A 86 9.95 12.63 -18.80
CA VAL A 86 10.15 12.69 -17.35
C VAL A 86 10.39 11.29 -16.83
N LYS A 87 11.51 11.12 -16.10
CA LYS A 87 11.84 9.85 -15.47
C LYS A 87 10.75 9.47 -14.45
N ALA A 88 10.42 8.18 -14.38
CA ALA A 88 9.44 7.67 -13.43
C ALA A 88 9.81 7.97 -11.96
N GLU A 89 8.83 8.37 -11.18
CA GLU A 89 8.91 8.65 -9.74
C GLU A 89 7.82 7.84 -9.02
N PHE A 90 8.02 6.52 -8.97
CA PHE A 90 7.07 5.64 -8.29
C PHE A 90 7.19 5.80 -6.78
N SER A 91 6.05 5.72 -6.10
CA SER A 91 5.96 5.90 -4.65
C SER A 91 4.96 4.92 -4.03
N ALA A 92 4.86 4.95 -2.71
CA ALA A 92 3.88 4.18 -1.96
C ALA A 92 2.44 4.76 -2.01
N ALA A 93 2.26 5.93 -2.63
CA ALA A 93 0.95 6.56 -2.82
C ALA A 93 0.00 5.66 -3.61
N LYS A 94 -1.30 5.78 -3.32
CA LYS A 94 -2.34 4.92 -3.89
C LYS A 94 -3.15 5.65 -4.95
N HIS A 95 -3.50 4.95 -6.03
CA HIS A 95 -4.39 5.47 -7.07
C HIS A 95 -5.84 5.43 -6.57
N LEU A 96 -6.16 6.37 -5.70
CA LEU A 96 -7.52 6.60 -5.20
C LEU A 96 -8.28 7.55 -6.14
N ARG A 97 -9.62 7.59 -6.00
CA ARG A 97 -10.44 8.57 -6.70
C ARG A 97 -9.92 10.00 -6.48
N GLY A 98 -9.77 10.76 -7.56
CA GLY A 98 -9.26 12.13 -7.58
C GLY A 98 -7.74 12.26 -7.70
N ILE A 99 -6.98 11.16 -7.67
CA ILE A 99 -5.52 11.21 -7.86
C ILE A 99 -5.17 11.61 -9.29
N LEU A 100 -4.17 12.49 -9.40
CA LEU A 100 -3.52 12.93 -10.62
C LEU A 100 -2.23 12.14 -10.82
N SER A 101 -2.08 11.49 -11.97
CA SER A 101 -0.93 10.65 -12.28
C SER A 101 -0.44 10.87 -13.72
N ALA A 102 0.85 10.62 -13.96
CA ALA A 102 1.45 10.80 -15.28
C ALA A 102 1.04 9.66 -16.23
N ALA A 103 0.55 10.01 -17.42
CA ALA A 103 0.37 9.05 -18.49
C ALA A 103 1.72 8.76 -19.16
N ARG A 104 1.89 7.51 -19.62
CA ARG A 104 3.10 7.03 -20.26
C ARG A 104 2.79 5.98 -21.33
N GLN A 105 3.73 5.71 -22.22
CA GLN A 105 3.62 4.61 -23.19
C GLN A 105 3.73 3.26 -22.49
N GLY A 106 2.98 2.29 -22.97
CA GLY A 106 3.10 0.90 -22.53
C GLY A 106 4.53 0.37 -22.75
N GLY A 107 5.07 -0.35 -21.77
CA GLY A 107 6.42 -0.91 -21.85
C GLY A 107 7.58 0.06 -21.56
N ASN A 108 7.38 1.38 -21.55
CA ASN A 108 8.44 2.35 -21.24
C ASN A 108 8.05 3.22 -20.03
N ILE A 109 8.60 2.92 -18.87
CA ILE A 109 8.27 3.61 -17.60
C ILE A 109 8.75 5.08 -17.59
N ASN A 110 9.73 5.44 -18.40
CA ASN A 110 10.33 6.78 -18.46
C ASN A 110 9.84 7.60 -19.69
N SER A 111 8.70 7.26 -20.25
CA SER A 111 8.12 7.92 -21.43
C SER A 111 7.06 8.96 -21.13
N ALA A 112 6.84 9.30 -19.86
CA ALA A 112 5.92 10.37 -19.50
C ALA A 112 6.41 11.72 -20.06
N THR A 113 5.48 12.54 -20.57
CA THR A 113 5.78 13.87 -21.12
C THR A 113 4.83 14.91 -20.50
N SER A 114 3.83 15.37 -21.24
CA SER A 114 2.82 16.35 -20.80
C SER A 114 1.49 15.71 -20.39
N GLN A 115 1.23 14.46 -20.84
CA GLN A 115 -0.07 13.84 -20.63
C GLN A 115 -0.23 13.34 -19.19
N PHE A 116 -1.43 13.55 -18.65
CA PHE A 116 -1.80 13.13 -17.31
C PHE A 116 -3.21 12.53 -17.29
N PHE A 117 -3.53 11.81 -16.22
CA PHE A 117 -4.89 11.33 -16.00
C PHE A 117 -5.34 11.59 -14.56
N ILE A 118 -6.66 11.71 -14.39
CA ILE A 118 -7.33 11.85 -13.09
C ILE A 118 -8.19 10.61 -12.87
N CYS A 119 -7.96 9.88 -11.78
CA CYS A 119 -8.74 8.69 -11.43
C CYS A 119 -10.18 9.07 -11.03
N VAL A 120 -11.18 8.40 -11.59
CA VAL A 120 -12.58 8.57 -11.18
C VAL A 120 -13.04 7.49 -10.18
N ALA A 121 -12.21 6.48 -9.96
CA ALA A 121 -12.39 5.42 -8.96
C ALA A 121 -11.03 5.01 -8.39
N ASN A 122 -11.03 4.15 -7.38
CA ASN A 122 -9.79 3.55 -6.84
C ASN A 122 -9.27 2.48 -7.82
N TYR A 123 -7.96 2.52 -8.13
CA TYR A 123 -7.35 1.63 -9.12
C TYR A 123 -6.02 1.05 -8.63
N PRO A 124 -6.06 0.09 -7.69
CA PRO A 124 -4.85 -0.45 -7.03
C PRO A 124 -3.85 -1.10 -7.99
N SER A 125 -4.30 -1.59 -9.17
CA SER A 125 -3.42 -2.19 -10.17
C SER A 125 -2.40 -1.21 -10.79
N LEU A 126 -2.60 0.10 -10.61
CA LEU A 126 -1.66 1.13 -11.06
C LEU A 126 -0.61 1.49 -9.99
N ASP A 127 -0.80 1.07 -8.74
CA ASP A 127 0.08 1.40 -7.62
C ASP A 127 1.51 0.92 -7.90
N GLY A 128 2.49 1.79 -7.70
CA GLY A 128 3.90 1.51 -7.97
C GLY A 128 4.26 1.37 -9.45
N GLN A 129 3.32 1.60 -10.39
CA GLN A 129 3.55 1.50 -11.83
C GLN A 129 3.41 2.83 -12.58
N TYR A 130 2.75 3.82 -11.97
CA TYR A 130 2.59 5.17 -12.52
C TYR A 130 2.99 6.20 -11.48
N SER A 131 3.53 7.33 -11.93
CA SER A 131 3.99 8.42 -11.06
C SER A 131 2.80 9.27 -10.63
N ILE A 132 2.41 9.11 -9.37
CA ILE A 132 1.42 9.98 -8.73
C ILE A 132 2.09 11.29 -8.36
N TYR A 133 1.55 12.43 -8.80
CA TYR A 133 2.14 13.73 -8.50
C TYR A 133 1.14 14.81 -8.08
N GLY A 134 -0.14 14.44 -7.85
CA GLY A 134 -1.16 15.36 -7.38
C GLY A 134 -2.50 14.72 -7.07
N LYS A 135 -3.44 15.56 -6.63
CA LYS A 135 -4.84 15.18 -6.43
C LYS A 135 -5.78 16.35 -6.70
N VAL A 136 -7.02 16.02 -7.02
CA VAL A 136 -8.13 16.98 -7.09
C VAL A 136 -8.53 17.39 -5.67
N THR A 137 -8.64 18.70 -5.43
CA THR A 137 -9.09 19.28 -4.16
C THR A 137 -10.52 19.84 -4.23
N ALA A 138 -10.98 20.18 -5.43
CA ALA A 138 -12.36 20.59 -5.68
C ALA A 138 -12.75 20.33 -7.15
N GLY A 139 -14.03 20.18 -7.44
CA GLY A 139 -14.53 20.03 -8.81
C GLY A 139 -14.57 18.57 -9.29
N MET A 140 -14.56 17.56 -8.42
CA MET A 140 -14.73 16.15 -8.80
C MET A 140 -16.05 15.87 -9.53
N ASN A 141 -17.12 16.64 -9.28
CA ASN A 141 -18.37 16.58 -10.03
C ASN A 141 -18.16 16.95 -11.51
N PHE A 142 -17.26 17.86 -11.83
CA PHE A 142 -16.91 18.18 -13.23
C PHE A 142 -16.08 17.07 -13.86
N VAL A 143 -15.18 16.43 -13.11
CA VAL A 143 -14.47 15.21 -13.56
C VAL A 143 -15.47 14.11 -13.91
N ASP A 144 -16.51 13.91 -13.07
CA ASP A 144 -17.59 12.94 -13.32
C ASP A 144 -18.41 13.31 -14.57
N THR A 145 -18.69 14.60 -14.77
CA THR A 145 -19.36 15.09 -15.97
C THR A 145 -18.52 14.84 -17.23
N ILE A 146 -17.21 15.04 -17.16
CA ILE A 146 -16.27 14.78 -18.25
C ILE A 146 -16.22 13.30 -18.60
N VAL A 147 -16.05 12.43 -17.61
CA VAL A 147 -15.93 10.98 -17.85
C VAL A 147 -17.22 10.37 -18.40
N SER A 148 -18.37 10.98 -18.10
CA SER A 148 -19.68 10.55 -18.57
C SER A 148 -20.03 11.09 -19.98
N SER A 149 -19.12 11.83 -20.62
CA SER A 149 -19.37 12.41 -21.94
C SER A 149 -19.57 11.31 -22.99
N PRO A 150 -20.50 11.50 -23.93
CA PRO A 150 -20.61 10.66 -25.12
C PRO A 150 -19.27 10.58 -25.85
N ARG A 151 -18.83 9.37 -26.17
CA ARG A 151 -17.49 9.09 -26.70
C ARG A 151 -17.53 7.98 -27.74
N ASP A 152 -16.53 7.93 -28.57
CA ASP A 152 -16.21 6.78 -29.40
C ASP A 152 -15.80 5.58 -28.51
N MET A 153 -16.44 4.44 -28.71
CA MET A 153 -16.20 3.26 -27.86
C MET A 153 -14.90 2.52 -28.20
N THR A 154 -14.30 2.80 -29.36
CA THR A 154 -13.05 2.20 -29.80
C THR A 154 -11.85 2.98 -29.26
N THR A 155 -11.89 4.31 -29.43
CA THR A 155 -10.78 5.20 -29.07
C THR A 155 -10.93 5.79 -27.65
N ASN A 156 -12.17 5.82 -27.14
CA ASN A 156 -12.59 6.52 -25.93
C ASN A 156 -12.44 8.05 -26.00
N ASN A 157 -12.33 8.61 -27.20
CA ASN A 157 -12.32 10.07 -27.40
C ASN A 157 -13.75 10.61 -27.25
N PRO A 158 -13.97 11.69 -26.47
CA PRO A 158 -15.25 12.38 -26.46
C PRO A 158 -15.62 12.87 -27.85
N PHE A 159 -16.88 12.71 -28.26
CA PHE A 159 -17.36 13.23 -29.56
C PHE A 159 -17.30 14.77 -29.65
N GLN A 160 -17.44 15.44 -28.51
CA GLN A 160 -17.24 16.88 -28.42
C GLN A 160 -15.94 17.15 -27.66
N LYS A 161 -15.06 17.97 -28.23
CA LYS A 161 -13.82 18.37 -27.62
C LYS A 161 -14.05 18.98 -26.25
N ILE A 162 -13.35 18.47 -25.23
CA ILE A 162 -13.37 19.01 -23.86
C ILE A 162 -12.02 19.67 -23.60
N GLU A 163 -11.96 20.97 -23.82
CA GLU A 163 -10.76 21.78 -23.72
C GLU A 163 -10.43 22.09 -22.26
N MET A 164 -9.15 22.26 -22.01
CA MET A 164 -8.63 22.72 -20.72
C MET A 164 -7.80 23.99 -20.87
N PHE A 165 -7.81 24.81 -19.81
CA PHE A 165 -6.92 25.95 -19.58
C PHE A 165 -6.41 25.82 -18.16
N VAL A 166 -5.10 25.74 -17.99
CA VAL A 166 -4.51 25.46 -16.69
C VAL A 166 -3.78 26.69 -16.17
N THR A 167 -4.10 27.12 -14.97
CA THR A 167 -3.48 28.30 -14.32
C THR A 167 -3.07 27.96 -12.90
N ARG A 168 -1.87 28.37 -12.51
CA ARG A 168 -1.42 28.30 -11.12
C ARG A 168 -2.18 29.35 -10.29
N ILE A 169 -2.71 28.93 -9.13
CA ILE A 169 -3.51 29.79 -8.24
C ILE A 169 -2.90 29.99 -6.86
N GLY A 170 -1.77 29.34 -6.55
CA GLY A 170 -1.10 29.50 -5.27
C GLY A 170 -0.31 28.27 -4.83
N SER A 171 -0.13 28.15 -3.52
CA SER A 171 0.49 27.03 -2.84
C SER A 171 -0.27 26.70 -1.56
N ASN A 172 -0.35 25.43 -1.20
CA ASN A 172 -0.88 24.97 0.08
C ASN A 172 0.30 24.56 0.97
N ASP A 173 0.62 25.38 1.95
CA ASP A 173 1.77 25.21 2.85
C ASP A 173 1.39 24.54 4.18
N THR A 174 0.21 23.88 4.25
CA THR A 174 -0.25 23.18 5.45
C THR A 174 0.70 22.04 5.81
N ILE A 175 1.25 22.09 7.02
CA ILE A 175 2.05 21.01 7.60
C ILE A 175 1.08 19.96 8.16
N PRO A 176 1.21 18.66 7.80
CA PRO A 176 0.31 17.64 8.31
C PRO A 176 0.60 17.30 9.77
N ASN A 177 -0.39 16.75 10.46
CA ASN A 177 -0.18 16.18 11.78
C ASN A 177 0.56 14.85 11.71
N ALA A 178 1.31 14.51 12.78
CA ALA A 178 1.82 13.15 12.96
C ALA A 178 0.65 12.19 13.24
N PRO A 179 0.75 10.90 12.81
CA PRO A 179 -0.30 9.94 13.10
C PRO A 179 -0.30 9.53 14.58
N LEU A 180 -1.42 9.00 15.06
CA LEU A 180 -1.48 8.37 16.38
C LEU A 180 -1.07 6.89 16.26
N LEU A 181 -0.05 6.47 16.98
CA LEU A 181 0.36 5.06 17.04
C LEU A 181 -0.67 4.22 17.81
N LEU A 182 -0.84 2.97 17.40
CA LEU A 182 -1.87 2.06 17.96
C LEU A 182 -1.28 0.78 18.54
N SER A 183 -0.37 0.10 17.83
CA SER A 183 0.11 -1.22 18.23
C SER A 183 1.50 -1.50 17.64
N PRO A 184 2.38 -2.20 18.36
CA PRO A 184 2.23 -2.52 19.79
C PRO A 184 2.30 -1.24 20.64
N THR A 185 1.58 -1.21 21.78
CA THR A 185 1.65 -0.05 22.71
C THR A 185 3.07 0.10 23.24
N THR A 186 3.47 1.34 23.48
CA THR A 186 4.84 1.60 23.94
C THR A 186 5.16 0.88 25.26
N GLY A 187 6.36 0.32 25.35
CA GLY A 187 6.82 -0.42 26.52
C GLY A 187 6.34 -1.88 26.57
N THR A 188 5.55 -2.35 25.61
CA THR A 188 5.15 -3.77 25.56
C THR A 188 6.36 -4.68 25.51
N THR A 189 6.40 -5.67 26.41
CA THR A 189 7.44 -6.72 26.48
C THR A 189 6.82 -8.07 26.16
N GLY A 190 7.66 -9.06 25.90
CA GLY A 190 7.15 -10.42 25.70
C GLY A 190 6.53 -10.65 24.31
N ILE A 191 6.87 -9.82 23.31
CA ILE A 191 6.33 -9.99 21.97
C ILE A 191 7.04 -11.13 21.25
N ASP A 192 6.27 -12.09 20.75
CA ASP A 192 6.77 -13.14 19.85
C ASP A 192 7.24 -12.53 18.52
N THR A 193 8.38 -13.00 18.06
CA THR A 193 8.96 -12.54 16.78
C THR A 193 8.35 -13.19 15.55
N LEU A 194 7.57 -14.27 15.74
CA LEU A 194 6.98 -15.05 14.65
C LEU A 194 5.45 -14.94 14.60
N PRO A 195 4.87 -14.89 13.39
CA PRO A 195 5.53 -14.75 12.09
C PRO A 195 6.02 -13.31 11.83
N SER A 196 5.51 -12.33 12.55
CA SER A 196 5.85 -10.90 12.42
C SER A 196 5.22 -10.08 13.53
N VAL A 197 5.77 -8.89 13.78
CA VAL A 197 5.17 -7.88 14.67
C VAL A 197 4.46 -6.83 13.83
N SER A 198 3.16 -6.67 14.04
CA SER A 198 2.34 -5.71 13.29
C SER A 198 2.37 -4.33 13.94
N LEU A 199 3.07 -3.39 13.31
CA LEU A 199 3.07 -1.98 13.68
C LEU A 199 1.85 -1.29 13.06
N LYS A 200 1.07 -0.53 13.85
CA LYS A 200 -0.18 0.10 13.39
C LYS A 200 -0.31 1.53 13.88
N TRP A 201 -0.96 2.36 13.05
CA TRP A 201 -1.28 3.77 13.38
C TRP A 201 -2.61 4.20 12.77
N LYS A 202 -3.13 5.34 13.23
CA LYS A 202 -4.37 5.95 12.69
C LYS A 202 -4.08 6.74 11.43
N SER A 203 -5.09 6.84 10.57
CA SER A 203 -5.04 7.73 9.39
C SER A 203 -5.01 9.21 9.80
N VAL A 204 -4.32 9.99 8.97
CA VAL A 204 -4.34 11.47 8.99
C VAL A 204 -5.03 11.95 7.71
N SER A 205 -5.94 12.90 7.83
CA SER A 205 -6.85 13.29 6.74
C SER A 205 -6.16 13.81 5.48
N ASP A 206 -5.00 14.45 5.60
CA ASP A 206 -4.22 14.99 4.47
C ASP A 206 -2.98 14.15 4.13
N ALA A 207 -2.86 12.96 4.69
CA ALA A 207 -1.75 12.05 4.41
C ALA A 207 -1.84 11.48 2.98
N ILE A 208 -0.73 11.49 2.28
CA ILE A 208 -0.55 10.78 1.01
C ILE A 208 0.21 9.48 1.25
N ILE A 209 1.28 9.53 2.06
CA ILE A 209 2.07 8.38 2.52
C ILE A 209 2.51 8.59 3.96
N TYR A 210 2.97 7.52 4.61
CA TYR A 210 3.58 7.50 5.93
C TYR A 210 5.02 7.00 5.80
N HIS A 211 5.92 7.61 6.57
CA HIS A 211 7.31 7.16 6.66
C HIS A 211 7.53 6.52 8.02
N LEU A 212 7.87 5.24 8.01
CA LEU A 212 8.15 4.42 9.19
C LEU A 212 9.65 4.25 9.36
N ASP A 213 10.17 4.56 10.53
CA ASP A 213 11.50 4.14 10.99
C ASP A 213 11.40 3.14 12.13
N VAL A 214 12.21 2.09 12.07
CA VAL A 214 12.41 1.13 13.15
C VAL A 214 13.92 0.98 13.40
N SER A 215 14.32 0.96 14.66
CA SER A 215 15.71 0.86 15.09
C SER A 215 15.85 0.00 16.37
N THR A 216 17.04 -0.49 16.65
CA THR A 216 17.44 -0.99 17.96
C THR A 216 18.15 0.08 18.81
N ASP A 217 18.37 1.26 18.24
CA ASP A 217 18.95 2.43 18.88
C ASP A 217 17.89 3.54 19.03
N SER A 218 17.78 4.09 20.24
CA SER A 218 16.80 5.13 20.58
C SER A 218 17.01 6.46 19.84
N LEU A 219 18.21 6.71 19.34
CA LEU A 219 18.57 7.90 18.57
C LEU A 219 18.37 7.74 17.08
N PHE A 220 18.06 6.51 16.62
CA PHE A 220 17.91 6.18 15.19
C PHE A 220 19.17 6.50 14.36
N SER A 221 20.36 6.38 14.97
CA SER A 221 21.63 6.55 14.27
C SER A 221 21.78 5.53 13.14
N THR A 222 21.22 4.33 13.34
CA THR A 222 21.01 3.31 12.31
C THR A 222 19.59 2.80 12.38
N THR A 223 18.99 2.52 11.23
CA THR A 223 17.63 1.95 11.14
C THR A 223 17.70 0.54 10.56
N ILE A 224 16.98 -0.39 11.18
CA ILE A 224 16.79 -1.74 10.62
C ILE A 224 15.70 -1.73 9.54
N LYS A 225 14.80 -0.73 9.60
CA LYS A 225 13.80 -0.45 8.58
C LYS A 225 13.56 1.04 8.51
N SER A 226 13.59 1.56 7.28
CA SER A 226 13.16 2.93 6.94
C SER A 226 12.40 2.80 5.62
N ILE A 227 11.09 3.11 5.62
CA ILE A 227 10.23 2.81 4.48
C ILE A 227 9.03 3.75 4.38
N ASP A 228 8.67 4.11 3.15
CA ASP A 228 7.44 4.82 2.83
C ASP A 228 6.29 3.84 2.58
N LEU A 229 5.12 4.11 3.14
CA LEU A 229 3.96 3.24 3.15
C LEU A 229 2.68 4.02 2.82
N GLY A 230 1.85 3.47 1.92
CA GLY A 230 0.50 3.95 1.68
C GLY A 230 -0.55 3.23 2.55
N SER A 231 -0.13 2.36 3.47
CA SER A 231 -0.97 1.61 4.41
C SER A 231 -0.87 2.18 5.82
N LEU A 232 -1.80 1.77 6.69
CA LEU A 232 -1.84 2.15 8.11
C LEU A 232 -1.19 1.10 9.02
N SER A 233 -0.47 0.16 8.43
CA SER A 233 0.24 -0.88 9.16
C SER A 233 1.44 -1.40 8.38
N TYR A 234 2.38 -1.99 9.11
CA TYR A 234 3.54 -2.69 8.56
C TYR A 234 3.82 -3.95 9.40
N ASN A 235 3.98 -5.08 8.73
CA ASN A 235 4.37 -6.33 9.38
C ASN A 235 5.89 -6.46 9.36
N LEU A 236 6.49 -6.22 10.51
CA LEU A 236 7.93 -6.26 10.72
C LEU A 236 8.37 -7.71 10.94
N THR A 237 9.26 -8.20 10.10
CA THR A 237 9.82 -9.57 10.13
C THR A 237 11.32 -9.55 10.39
N GLY A 238 11.91 -10.72 10.64
CA GLY A 238 13.36 -10.87 10.82
C GLY A 238 13.87 -10.28 12.14
N LEU A 239 13.03 -10.22 13.16
CA LEU A 239 13.37 -9.68 14.46
C LEU A 239 14.22 -10.65 15.27
N THR A 240 15.20 -10.11 16.00
CA THR A 240 16.00 -10.84 16.98
C THR A 240 15.22 -10.95 18.29
N GLY A 241 15.29 -12.10 18.95
CA GLY A 241 14.72 -12.30 20.28
C GLY A 241 15.44 -11.48 21.34
N GLN A 242 14.78 -11.25 22.50
CA GLN A 242 15.29 -10.49 23.66
C GLN A 242 15.81 -9.09 23.32
N THR A 243 15.29 -8.51 22.23
CA THR A 243 15.78 -7.23 21.71
C THR A 243 14.71 -6.16 21.87
N LYS A 244 15.14 -4.99 22.35
CA LYS A 244 14.29 -3.79 22.43
C LYS A 244 14.35 -3.05 21.10
N TYR A 245 13.17 -2.79 20.55
CA TYR A 245 12.98 -2.03 19.31
C TYR A 245 12.35 -0.70 19.61
N TYR A 246 12.77 0.31 18.83
CA TYR A 246 12.23 1.67 18.82
C TYR A 246 11.61 1.91 17.48
N TRP A 247 10.46 2.57 17.43
CA TRP A 247 9.80 2.90 16.19
C TRP A 247 9.04 4.21 16.27
N ARG A 248 8.94 4.87 15.14
CA ARG A 248 8.25 6.14 14.97
C ARG A 248 7.71 6.27 13.56
N VAL A 249 6.68 7.09 13.40
CA VAL A 249 6.06 7.35 12.09
C VAL A 249 5.91 8.84 11.90
N ARG A 250 6.03 9.32 10.68
CA ARG A 250 5.61 10.67 10.28
C ARG A 250 4.73 10.61 9.05
N THR A 251 3.90 11.63 8.86
CA THR A 251 3.05 11.82 7.70
C THR A 251 3.78 12.62 6.63
N ASN A 252 3.58 12.28 5.36
CA ASN A 252 3.90 13.12 4.21
C ASN A 252 2.61 13.43 3.46
N ASN A 253 2.25 14.71 3.32
CA ASN A 253 1.06 15.15 2.59
C ASN A 253 1.34 15.58 1.14
N GLY A 254 2.54 15.25 0.63
CA GLY A 254 2.99 15.60 -0.71
C GLY A 254 3.77 16.91 -0.81
N GLY A 255 3.58 17.85 0.12
CA GLY A 255 4.30 19.12 0.20
C GLY A 255 5.19 19.23 1.42
N HIS A 256 4.75 18.68 2.55
CA HIS A 256 5.43 18.74 3.83
C HIS A 256 5.42 17.41 4.55
N PHE A 257 6.43 17.22 5.40
CA PHE A 257 6.43 16.16 6.40
C PHE A 257 5.92 16.71 7.73
N SER A 258 5.20 15.89 8.48
CA SER A 258 4.98 16.16 9.91
C SER A 258 6.27 15.97 10.69
N ASN A 259 6.28 16.42 11.94
CA ASN A 259 7.19 15.87 12.92
C ASN A 259 6.96 14.36 13.03
N TYR A 260 7.97 13.61 13.51
CA TYR A 260 7.76 12.23 13.91
C TYR A 260 6.82 12.15 15.13
N THR A 261 6.12 11.04 15.26
CA THR A 261 5.47 10.67 16.51
C THR A 261 6.48 10.60 17.65
N PRO A 262 6.05 10.69 18.92
CA PRO A 262 6.86 10.19 20.03
C PRO A 262 7.36 8.77 19.71
N VAL A 263 8.60 8.48 20.14
CA VAL A 263 9.21 7.16 19.93
C VAL A 263 8.50 6.13 20.80
N TRP A 264 7.94 5.10 20.16
CA TRP A 264 7.39 3.95 20.86
C TRP A 264 8.36 2.80 20.86
N THR A 265 8.26 1.93 21.88
CA THR A 265 9.16 0.79 22.07
C THR A 265 8.37 -0.49 22.29
N PHE A 266 8.97 -1.59 21.89
CA PHE A 266 8.55 -2.93 22.28
C PHE A 266 9.80 -3.82 22.48
N GLN A 267 9.65 -4.89 23.24
CA GLN A 267 10.71 -5.86 23.44
C GLN A 267 10.22 -7.26 23.07
N THR A 268 11.03 -7.93 22.28
CA THR A 268 10.78 -9.30 21.83
C THR A 268 11.25 -10.30 22.87
N VAL A 269 10.67 -11.51 22.83
CA VAL A 269 11.20 -12.68 23.54
C VAL A 269 11.86 -13.61 22.55
N SER A 270 12.81 -14.42 23.03
CA SER A 270 13.35 -15.52 22.24
C SER A 270 12.35 -16.67 22.19
N ILE A 271 12.14 -17.25 21.00
CA ILE A 271 11.34 -18.47 20.85
C ILE A 271 11.98 -19.64 21.63
N LEU A 272 13.29 -19.53 21.92
CA LEU A 272 14.02 -20.51 22.74
C LEU A 272 13.86 -20.29 24.25
N ASP A 273 13.35 -19.12 24.67
CA ASP A 273 13.23 -18.76 26.10
C ASP A 273 11.79 -18.86 26.61
N THR A 274 10.94 -19.63 25.97
CA THR A 274 9.78 -20.19 26.64
C THR A 274 10.25 -21.29 27.65
N LYS A 275 11.15 -20.95 28.56
CA LYS A 275 10.98 -21.47 29.89
C LYS A 275 9.68 -20.86 30.39
N LEU A 276 8.56 -21.57 30.13
CA LEU A 276 7.36 -21.38 30.92
C LEU A 276 7.77 -21.26 32.40
N PRO A 277 7.21 -20.27 33.15
CA PRO A 277 7.27 -20.41 34.59
C PRO A 277 6.84 -21.84 34.90
N THR A 278 7.59 -22.54 35.73
CA THR A 278 7.28 -23.83 36.25
C THR A 278 6.00 -23.73 37.11
N LEU A 279 4.86 -23.55 36.48
CA LEU A 279 3.61 -24.04 36.94
C LEU A 279 3.71 -25.55 36.67
N GLU A 280 3.62 -26.37 37.72
CA GLU A 280 3.57 -27.81 37.62
C GLU A 280 2.74 -28.22 36.44
N ARG A 281 3.42 -28.62 35.34
CA ARG A 281 2.76 -29.21 34.19
C ARG A 281 2.30 -30.59 34.71
N GLU A 282 0.99 -30.77 34.81
CA GLU A 282 0.51 -32.11 34.51
C GLU A 282 1.05 -32.45 33.12
N ARG A 283 2.11 -33.27 33.08
CA ARG A 283 2.68 -33.84 31.86
C ARG A 283 1.60 -34.76 31.26
N VAL A 284 0.74 -34.18 30.46
CA VAL A 284 -0.06 -35.01 29.54
C VAL A 284 0.94 -35.52 28.50
N ASP A 285 1.35 -36.78 28.70
CA ASP A 285 2.34 -37.43 27.81
C ASP A 285 1.64 -37.86 26.52
N VAL A 286 1.32 -36.87 25.68
CA VAL A 286 0.65 -37.07 24.40
C VAL A 286 1.70 -37.33 23.34
N THR A 287 1.88 -38.59 22.97
CA THR A 287 2.73 -38.98 21.85
C THR A 287 1.86 -39.47 20.69
N PRO A 288 2.02 -38.91 19.47
CA PRO A 288 1.30 -39.43 18.30
C PRO A 288 1.77 -40.84 17.96
N PHE A 289 0.83 -41.76 17.73
CA PHE A 289 1.11 -43.15 17.35
C PHE A 289 0.26 -43.59 16.15
N PRO A 290 0.81 -44.34 15.19
CA PRO A 290 2.24 -44.57 14.99
C PRO A 290 2.95 -43.33 14.47
N ASN A 291 4.22 -43.13 14.89
CA ASN A 291 5.04 -42.05 14.35
C ASN A 291 6.52 -42.54 14.30
N PRO A 292 7.05 -42.83 13.11
CA PRO A 292 6.52 -42.57 11.78
C PRO A 292 5.29 -43.41 11.36
N SER A 293 4.54 -42.92 10.37
CA SER A 293 3.28 -43.50 9.86
C SER A 293 3.19 -43.33 8.34
N SER A 294 2.26 -44.05 7.71
CA SER A 294 1.85 -43.88 6.30
C SER A 294 0.85 -42.70 6.11
N GLY A 295 0.74 -41.82 7.09
CA GLY A 295 -0.11 -40.61 7.03
C GLY A 295 -1.23 -40.55 8.07
N ASN A 296 -1.52 -41.61 8.81
CA ASN A 296 -2.48 -41.62 9.91
C ASN A 296 -1.75 -41.53 11.27
N PHE A 297 -2.18 -40.60 12.10
CA PHE A 297 -1.63 -40.39 13.43
C PHE A 297 -2.74 -40.28 14.47
N THR A 298 -2.68 -41.07 15.52
CA THR A 298 -3.59 -41.05 16.66
C THR A 298 -2.92 -40.33 17.84
N PHE A 299 -3.59 -39.35 18.40
CA PHE A 299 -3.21 -38.67 19.63
C PHE A 299 -4.09 -39.13 20.77
N ASN A 300 -3.50 -39.63 21.86
CA ASN A 300 -4.23 -40.00 23.07
C ASN A 300 -3.95 -39.02 24.20
N GLY A 301 -4.98 -38.66 24.98
CA GLY A 301 -4.82 -37.83 26.17
C GLY A 301 -4.82 -36.33 25.88
N LEU A 302 -5.24 -35.88 24.70
CA LEU A 302 -5.44 -34.45 24.41
C LEU A 302 -6.64 -33.91 25.21
N THR A 303 -6.48 -32.69 25.73
CA THR A 303 -7.55 -32.02 26.49
C THR A 303 -8.67 -31.58 25.53
N LYS A 304 -9.92 -31.91 25.84
CA LYS A 304 -11.10 -31.44 25.10
C LYS A 304 -11.14 -29.92 25.04
N GLY A 305 -11.45 -29.38 23.87
CA GLY A 305 -11.46 -27.94 23.62
C GLY A 305 -10.10 -27.36 23.15
N SER A 306 -9.03 -28.17 23.13
CA SER A 306 -7.77 -27.75 22.49
C SER A 306 -7.85 -27.83 20.97
N VAL A 307 -6.97 -27.12 20.28
CA VAL A 307 -6.83 -27.11 18.83
C VAL A 307 -5.46 -27.66 18.46
N ILE A 308 -5.43 -28.72 17.65
CA ILE A 308 -4.20 -29.21 17.02
C ILE A 308 -4.05 -28.58 15.64
N SER A 309 -2.86 -28.04 15.37
CA SER A 309 -2.49 -27.50 14.05
C SER A 309 -1.22 -28.16 13.57
N VAL A 310 -1.23 -28.64 12.34
CA VAL A 310 -0.11 -29.32 11.67
C VAL A 310 0.36 -28.46 10.49
N PHE A 311 1.66 -28.34 10.34
CA PHE A 311 2.29 -27.47 9.34
C PHE A 311 3.22 -28.28 8.44
N ASP A 312 3.50 -27.79 7.24
CA ASP A 312 4.60 -28.29 6.42
C ASP A 312 5.94 -27.64 6.86
N VAL A 313 7.02 -28.04 6.22
CA VAL A 313 8.38 -27.53 6.52
C VAL A 313 8.56 -26.04 6.19
N THR A 314 7.64 -25.43 5.41
CA THR A 314 7.66 -24.01 5.09
C THR A 314 6.87 -23.18 6.12
N GLY A 315 6.21 -23.83 7.09
CA GLY A 315 5.34 -23.22 8.09
C GLY A 315 3.90 -22.98 7.63
N LYS A 316 3.51 -23.50 6.46
CA LYS A 316 2.13 -23.40 5.96
C LYS A 316 1.24 -24.40 6.71
N LEU A 317 0.07 -23.94 7.15
CA LEU A 317 -0.93 -24.80 7.81
C LEU A 317 -1.46 -25.85 6.84
N VAL A 318 -1.34 -27.13 7.24
CA VAL A 318 -1.80 -28.29 6.48
C VAL A 318 -3.14 -28.82 6.98
N VAL A 319 -3.27 -28.94 8.30
CA VAL A 319 -4.50 -29.40 8.99
C VAL A 319 -4.66 -28.62 10.30
N SER A 320 -5.90 -28.25 10.63
CA SER A 320 -6.29 -27.77 11.95
C SER A 320 -7.55 -28.48 12.40
N SER A 321 -7.57 -29.01 13.62
CA SER A 321 -8.70 -29.74 14.18
C SER A 321 -8.97 -29.37 15.65
N LEU A 322 -10.24 -29.13 15.96
CA LEU A 322 -10.70 -28.98 17.33
C LEU A 322 -10.82 -30.37 18.00
N ILE A 323 -10.19 -30.53 19.13
CA ILE A 323 -10.20 -31.77 19.92
C ILE A 323 -11.54 -31.87 20.65
N LYS A 324 -12.35 -32.84 20.25
CA LYS A 324 -13.67 -33.14 20.84
C LYS A 324 -13.59 -34.24 21.89
N ASP A 325 -12.66 -35.18 21.71
CA ASP A 325 -12.49 -36.37 22.57
C ASP A 325 -11.01 -36.54 22.91
N SER A 326 -10.71 -37.33 23.97
CA SER A 326 -9.34 -37.62 24.44
C SER A 326 -8.49 -38.40 23.42
N ILE A 327 -9.14 -39.03 22.42
CA ILE A 327 -8.49 -39.71 21.30
C ILE A 327 -8.84 -38.95 20.03
N THR A 328 -7.85 -38.49 19.30
CA THR A 328 -8.04 -37.73 18.07
C THR A 328 -7.15 -38.28 16.97
N ASN A 329 -7.73 -38.50 15.79
CA ASN A 329 -7.01 -38.97 14.61
C ASN A 329 -6.73 -37.79 13.67
N ILE A 330 -5.49 -37.69 13.21
CA ILE A 330 -5.07 -36.75 12.19
C ILE A 330 -4.70 -37.54 10.93
N ASP A 331 -5.43 -37.27 9.84
CA ASP A 331 -5.21 -37.88 8.56
C ASP A 331 -4.38 -36.97 7.64
N LEU A 332 -3.24 -37.45 7.21
CA LEU A 332 -2.31 -36.81 6.28
C LEU A 332 -1.94 -37.73 5.11
N LYS A 333 -2.77 -38.74 4.80
CA LYS A 333 -2.47 -39.74 3.74
C LYS A 333 -2.24 -39.13 2.36
N ASP A 334 -2.92 -38.03 2.08
CA ASP A 334 -2.82 -37.31 0.80
C ASP A 334 -1.63 -36.32 0.77
N LYS A 335 -0.79 -36.32 1.79
CA LYS A 335 0.36 -35.42 1.89
C LYS A 335 1.64 -36.16 1.49
N ALA A 336 2.60 -35.39 0.98
CA ALA A 336 3.90 -35.88 0.60
C ALA A 336 4.64 -36.51 1.80
N LYS A 337 5.50 -37.50 1.53
CA LYS A 337 6.42 -38.04 2.55
C LYS A 337 7.30 -36.91 3.09
N GLY A 338 7.50 -36.88 4.41
CA GLY A 338 8.26 -35.79 5.02
C GLY A 338 7.97 -35.59 6.50
N VAL A 339 8.47 -34.48 7.02
CA VAL A 339 8.31 -34.06 8.43
C VAL A 339 7.27 -32.94 8.50
N TYR A 340 6.31 -33.08 9.39
CA TYR A 340 5.22 -32.15 9.64
C TYR A 340 5.21 -31.70 11.10
N PRO A 341 5.70 -30.51 11.41
CA PRO A 341 5.58 -29.94 12.75
C PRO A 341 4.12 -29.80 13.16
N TYR A 342 3.82 -30.06 14.44
CA TYR A 342 2.48 -29.80 14.97
C TYR A 342 2.57 -29.02 16.31
N ARG A 343 1.51 -28.31 16.61
CA ARG A 343 1.27 -27.68 17.93
C ARG A 343 -0.15 -27.90 18.39
N VAL A 344 -0.35 -27.98 19.68
CA VAL A 344 -1.66 -28.07 20.34
C VAL A 344 -1.84 -26.87 21.25
N LEU A 345 -2.93 -26.13 21.05
CA LEU A 345 -3.30 -24.95 21.82
C LEU A 345 -4.55 -25.23 22.65
N LEU A 346 -4.58 -24.81 23.91
CA LEU A 346 -5.77 -24.75 24.76
C LEU A 346 -5.91 -23.31 25.26
N ASN A 347 -7.07 -22.67 25.02
CA ASN A 347 -7.32 -21.27 25.37
C ASN A 347 -6.21 -20.33 24.86
N ASN A 348 -5.78 -20.51 23.61
CA ASN A 348 -4.65 -19.80 22.96
C ASN A 348 -3.28 -19.97 23.61
N LYS A 349 -3.12 -20.90 24.56
CA LYS A 349 -1.83 -21.29 25.14
C LYS A 349 -1.36 -22.61 24.55
N GLU A 350 -0.11 -22.67 24.13
CA GLU A 350 0.49 -23.91 23.65
C GLU A 350 0.70 -24.88 24.81
N ILE A 351 0.12 -26.08 24.70
CA ILE A 351 0.24 -27.15 25.70
C ILE A 351 1.11 -28.31 25.23
N LYS A 352 1.31 -28.46 23.91
CA LYS A 352 2.17 -29.50 23.31
C LYS A 352 2.62 -29.07 21.93
N GLN A 353 3.84 -29.46 21.55
CA GLN A 353 4.37 -29.41 20.18
C GLN A 353 5.20 -30.65 19.88
N GLY A 354 5.41 -30.93 18.61
CA GLY A 354 6.21 -32.05 18.15
C GLY A 354 6.23 -32.13 16.63
N LYS A 355 6.60 -33.30 16.13
CA LYS A 355 6.67 -33.57 14.69
C LYS A 355 6.03 -34.90 14.33
N LEU A 356 5.31 -34.97 13.22
CA LEU A 356 4.80 -36.15 12.57
C LEU A 356 5.72 -36.51 11.41
N ILE A 357 5.95 -37.78 11.16
CA ILE A 357 6.84 -38.27 10.09
C ILE A 357 6.03 -39.19 9.21
N ILE A 358 5.84 -38.81 7.94
CA ILE A 358 5.22 -39.66 6.88
C ILE A 358 6.34 -40.37 6.12
N ARG A 359 6.25 -41.71 6.04
CA ARG A 359 7.18 -42.58 5.29
C ARG A 359 6.55 -43.24 4.07
#